data_688b4d166dd018c12d60f409e3f173f7
#
_entry.id   688b4d166dd018c12d60f409e3f173f7
#
_cell.length_a   1.000
_cell.length_b   1.000
_cell.length_c   1.000
_cell.angle_alpha   90.00
_cell.angle_beta   90.00
_cell.angle_gamma   90.00
#
_symmetry.space_group_name_H-M   'P 1'
#
loop_
_entity.id
_entity.type
_entity.pdbx_description
1 polymer ?
#
loop_
_entity_poly.entity_id
_entity_poly.type
_entity_poly.pdbx_seq_one_letter_code
_entity_poly.pdbx_strand_id
1 'polypeptide(L)'
;GRVSPREVVALKVALQAIEPIKAACMDADNASLNHIGEQLNICQSIRDRIDREIDNDPPLLINKGGVIKSGVSAELDELRQIAYSGKDYLLQIQQRESELTEIPSLKIGYNNVFGYYIEVRNTHKDKVPAEWIRKQTLANAERYITQELKEYEEKILGAEDKILVLETQLYAELVQSLSEFIPAIQINANQIARLDCLLSFATAARENNYIRPVIADDDVLEICQGRHPVIEKQLPIGEKYIANDVMLDSQTQQIIIITGPNMAGKSALLRQ
;
A
#
# COMPACT_ATOMS: atom_id res chain seq x y z
N GLY A 1 -1.95 -6.33 15.59
CA GLY A 1 -2.56 -5.33 14.70
C GLY A 1 -3.29 -6.02 13.57
N ARG A 2 -4.32 -5.40 13.04
CA ARG A 2 -5.04 -5.92 11.87
C ARG A 2 -4.41 -5.30 10.63
N VAL A 3 -3.80 -6.12 9.76
CA VAL A 3 -3.28 -5.69 8.45
C VAL A 3 -4.44 -5.70 7.46
N SER A 4 -4.59 -4.64 6.69
CA SER A 4 -5.61 -4.55 5.63
C SER A 4 -5.12 -5.21 4.33
N PRO A 5 -6.03 -5.69 3.45
CA PRO A 5 -5.64 -6.25 2.16
C PRO A 5 -4.80 -5.28 1.29
N ARG A 6 -5.10 -3.98 1.32
CA ARG A 6 -4.33 -2.96 0.61
C ARG A 6 -2.91 -2.79 1.14
N GLU A 7 -2.70 -2.91 2.46
CA GLU A 7 -1.36 -2.89 3.05
C GLU A 7 -0.53 -4.10 2.62
N VAL A 8 -1.15 -5.29 2.47
CA VAL A 8 -0.47 -6.47 1.94
C VAL A 8 -0.05 -6.28 0.48
N VAL A 9 -0.90 -5.68 -0.34
CA VAL A 9 -0.53 -5.32 -1.73
C VAL A 9 0.57 -4.26 -1.75
N ALA A 10 0.52 -3.24 -0.89
CA ALA A 10 1.57 -2.24 -0.76
C ALA A 10 2.92 -2.88 -0.35
N LEU A 11 2.89 -3.86 0.57
CA LEU A 11 4.09 -4.62 0.93
C LEU A 11 4.67 -5.38 -0.28
N LYS A 12 3.83 -6.03 -1.09
CA LYS A 12 4.27 -6.68 -2.33
C LYS A 12 5.02 -5.70 -3.24
N VAL A 13 4.46 -4.52 -3.48
CA VAL A 13 5.07 -3.48 -4.33
C VAL A 13 6.40 -3.00 -3.74
N ALA A 14 6.47 -2.78 -2.43
CA ALA A 14 7.71 -2.41 -1.76
C ALA A 14 8.79 -3.50 -1.88
N LEU A 15 8.43 -4.77 -1.75
CA LEU A 15 9.35 -5.90 -1.92
C LEU A 15 9.83 -6.05 -3.38
N GLN A 16 8.99 -5.72 -4.37
CA GLN A 16 9.39 -5.69 -5.78
C GLN A 16 10.48 -4.65 -6.04
N ALA A 17 10.43 -3.51 -5.36
CA ALA A 17 11.44 -2.46 -5.49
C ALA A 17 12.82 -2.84 -4.92
N ILE A 18 12.91 -3.87 -4.05
CA ILE A 18 14.19 -4.35 -3.51
C ILE A 18 15.08 -4.99 -4.58
N GLU A 19 14.49 -5.65 -5.56
CA GLU A 19 15.24 -6.38 -6.60
C GLU A 19 16.18 -5.48 -7.43
N PRO A 20 15.72 -4.38 -8.05
CA PRO A 20 16.61 -3.48 -8.78
C PRO A 20 17.62 -2.77 -7.86
N ILE A 21 17.27 -2.47 -6.61
CA ILE A 21 18.19 -1.87 -5.65
C ILE A 21 19.32 -2.85 -5.31
N LYS A 22 18.96 -4.11 -5.04
CA LYS A 22 19.94 -5.18 -4.81
C LYS A 22 20.88 -5.33 -6.00
N ALA A 23 20.36 -5.39 -7.23
CA ALA A 23 21.16 -5.50 -8.43
C ALA A 23 22.14 -4.32 -8.55
N ALA A 24 21.68 -3.09 -8.38
CA ALA A 24 22.52 -1.90 -8.44
C ALA A 24 23.63 -1.90 -7.37
N CYS A 25 23.34 -2.39 -6.16
CA CYS A 25 24.32 -2.52 -5.11
C CYS A 25 25.38 -3.59 -5.44
N MET A 26 24.96 -4.71 -6.04
CA MET A 26 25.87 -5.81 -6.41
C MET A 26 26.75 -5.48 -7.61
N ASP A 27 26.27 -4.65 -8.54
CA ASP A 27 27.02 -4.20 -9.72
C ASP A 27 27.99 -3.05 -9.41
N ALA A 28 27.91 -2.47 -8.21
CA ALA A 28 28.78 -1.37 -7.82
C ALA A 28 30.22 -1.85 -7.56
N ASP A 29 31.22 -1.13 -8.06
CA ASP A 29 32.63 -1.34 -7.72
C ASP A 29 32.96 -0.77 -6.34
N ASN A 30 32.24 -1.27 -5.31
CA ASN A 30 32.38 -0.83 -3.92
C ASN A 30 31.96 -1.92 -2.94
N ALA A 31 32.93 -2.42 -2.15
CA ALA A 31 32.71 -3.52 -1.21
C ALA A 31 31.60 -3.24 -0.18
N SER A 32 31.43 -1.99 0.26
CA SER A 32 30.38 -1.64 1.23
C SER A 32 28.97 -1.68 0.59
N LEU A 33 28.85 -1.28 -0.67
CA LEU A 33 27.59 -1.38 -1.41
C LEU A 33 27.26 -2.85 -1.73
N ASN A 34 28.27 -3.63 -2.16
CA ASN A 34 28.09 -5.07 -2.38
C ASN A 34 27.60 -5.77 -1.11
N HIS A 35 28.20 -5.47 0.05
CA HIS A 35 27.76 -6.03 1.33
C HIS A 35 26.30 -5.65 1.67
N ILE A 36 25.88 -4.42 1.40
CA ILE A 36 24.46 -4.04 1.54
C ILE A 36 23.59 -4.87 0.59
N GLY A 37 24.00 -5.02 -0.67
CA GLY A 37 23.29 -5.83 -1.66
C GLY A 37 23.14 -7.30 -1.23
N GLU A 38 24.19 -7.90 -0.65
CA GLU A 38 24.13 -9.26 -0.11
C GLU A 38 23.09 -9.43 0.99
N GLN A 39 22.94 -8.43 1.86
CA GLN A 39 21.96 -8.45 2.96
C GLN A 39 20.52 -8.23 2.52
N LEU A 40 20.29 -7.61 1.35
CA LEU A 40 18.95 -7.39 0.83
C LEU A 40 18.31 -8.72 0.39
N ASN A 41 17.13 -9.00 0.92
CA ASN A 41 16.34 -10.19 0.57
C ASN A 41 15.12 -9.76 -0.26
N ILE A 42 15.00 -10.31 -1.46
CA ILE A 42 13.87 -9.99 -2.36
C ILE A 42 12.55 -10.62 -1.92
N CYS A 43 12.55 -11.51 -0.94
CA CYS A 43 11.38 -12.19 -0.40
C CYS A 43 10.47 -12.77 -1.49
N GLN A 44 11.06 -13.45 -2.50
CA GLN A 44 10.40 -13.90 -3.73
C GLN A 44 9.14 -14.72 -3.43
N SER A 45 9.25 -15.73 -2.55
CA SER A 45 8.16 -16.69 -2.31
C SER A 45 6.90 -16.02 -1.73
N ILE A 46 7.06 -15.10 -0.79
CA ILE A 46 5.91 -14.39 -0.21
C ILE A 46 5.35 -13.35 -1.19
N ARG A 47 6.22 -12.68 -1.96
CA ARG A 47 5.82 -11.74 -3.02
C ARG A 47 4.94 -12.44 -4.06
N ASP A 48 5.38 -13.62 -4.53
CA ASP A 48 4.67 -14.42 -5.53
C ASP A 48 3.36 -14.99 -4.95
N ARG A 49 3.36 -15.36 -3.66
CA ARG A 49 2.16 -15.81 -2.97
C ARG A 49 1.11 -14.69 -2.88
N ILE A 50 1.51 -13.48 -2.47
CA ILE A 50 0.60 -12.32 -2.42
C ILE A 50 0.04 -12.03 -3.83
N ASP A 51 0.91 -12.04 -4.85
CA ASP A 51 0.51 -11.78 -6.23
C ASP A 51 -0.49 -12.81 -6.75
N ARG A 52 -0.34 -14.08 -6.41
CA ARG A 52 -1.23 -15.15 -6.81
C ARG A 52 -2.57 -15.12 -6.07
N GLU A 53 -2.56 -14.80 -4.75
CA GLU A 53 -3.72 -15.02 -3.88
C GLU A 53 -4.59 -13.78 -3.68
N ILE A 54 -4.00 -12.56 -3.68
CA ILE A 54 -4.72 -11.32 -3.40
C ILE A 54 -5.07 -10.58 -4.68
N ASP A 55 -6.28 -10.01 -4.74
CA ASP A 55 -6.69 -9.15 -5.83
C ASP A 55 -5.76 -7.93 -5.96
N ASN A 56 -5.61 -7.39 -7.18
CA ASN A 56 -4.70 -6.28 -7.43
C ASN A 56 -5.21 -4.94 -6.85
N ASP A 57 -6.54 -4.79 -6.75
CA ASP A 57 -7.19 -3.65 -6.09
C ASP A 57 -8.21 -4.15 -5.05
N PRO A 58 -7.75 -4.75 -3.95
CA PRO A 58 -8.64 -5.32 -2.97
C PRO A 58 -9.36 -4.22 -2.18
N PRO A 59 -10.54 -4.52 -1.62
CA PRO A 59 -11.22 -3.61 -0.71
C PRO A 59 -10.37 -3.32 0.52
N LEU A 60 -10.62 -2.17 1.16
CA LEU A 60 -9.92 -1.81 2.40
C LEU A 60 -10.23 -2.80 3.54
N LEU A 61 -11.47 -3.29 3.60
CA LEU A 61 -11.97 -4.18 4.63
C LEU A 61 -12.32 -5.53 4.04
N ILE A 62 -11.85 -6.61 4.66
CA ILE A 62 -12.09 -7.98 4.23
C ILE A 62 -13.57 -8.37 4.21
N ASN A 63 -14.38 -7.78 5.10
CA ASN A 63 -15.81 -8.05 5.20
C ASN A 63 -16.64 -7.55 3.98
N LYS A 64 -16.00 -6.88 3.02
CA LYS A 64 -16.65 -6.51 1.75
C LYS A 64 -16.57 -7.60 0.69
N GLY A 65 -15.78 -8.65 0.92
CA GLY A 65 -15.52 -9.71 -0.05
C GLY A 65 -14.66 -9.23 -1.22
N GLY A 66 -14.25 -10.15 -2.10
CA GLY A 66 -13.45 -9.83 -3.29
C GLY A 66 -11.98 -9.57 -2.98
N VAL A 67 -11.45 -10.12 -1.89
CA VAL A 67 -10.02 -9.99 -1.51
C VAL A 67 -9.17 -11.06 -2.16
N ILE A 68 -9.68 -12.28 -2.28
CA ILE A 68 -8.96 -13.43 -2.81
C ILE A 68 -9.22 -13.57 -4.31
N LYS A 69 -8.19 -13.79 -5.12
CA LYS A 69 -8.32 -14.05 -6.56
C LYS A 69 -9.06 -15.33 -6.85
N SER A 70 -9.70 -15.41 -8.02
CA SER A 70 -10.24 -16.66 -8.56
C SER A 70 -9.09 -17.64 -8.87
N GLY A 71 -9.36 -18.94 -8.73
CA GLY A 71 -8.37 -19.99 -8.92
C GLY A 71 -7.50 -20.30 -7.70
N VAL A 72 -7.67 -19.57 -6.59
CA VAL A 72 -6.95 -19.83 -5.32
C VAL A 72 -7.57 -20.97 -4.54
N SER A 73 -8.90 -21.05 -4.52
CA SER A 73 -9.66 -22.09 -3.85
C SER A 73 -10.84 -22.53 -4.72
N ALA A 74 -10.89 -23.83 -5.06
CA ALA A 74 -11.99 -24.39 -5.82
C ALA A 74 -13.34 -24.22 -5.11
N GLU A 75 -13.36 -24.41 -3.80
CA GLU A 75 -14.57 -24.23 -2.96
C GLU A 75 -15.07 -22.77 -3.02
N LEU A 76 -14.15 -21.78 -2.96
CA LEU A 76 -14.51 -20.38 -3.06
C LEU A 76 -15.09 -20.05 -4.44
N ASP A 77 -14.51 -20.59 -5.49
CA ASP A 77 -14.97 -20.37 -6.85
C ASP A 77 -16.34 -21.03 -7.11
N GLU A 78 -16.60 -22.22 -6.57
CA GLU A 78 -17.92 -22.86 -6.61
C GLU A 78 -18.98 -22.02 -5.87
N LEU A 79 -18.67 -21.51 -4.67
CA LEU A 79 -19.59 -20.66 -3.92
C LEU A 79 -19.89 -19.35 -4.66
N ARG A 80 -18.89 -18.75 -5.30
CA ARG A 80 -19.06 -17.55 -6.14
C ARG A 80 -19.94 -17.83 -7.34
N GLN A 81 -19.77 -18.98 -7.97
CA GLN A 81 -20.61 -19.40 -9.08
C GLN A 81 -22.06 -19.57 -8.65
N ILE A 82 -22.32 -20.19 -7.48
CA ILE A 82 -23.67 -20.31 -6.91
C ILE A 82 -24.29 -18.93 -6.65
N ALA A 83 -23.55 -18.02 -6.02
CA ALA A 83 -24.03 -16.67 -5.75
C ALA A 83 -24.31 -15.87 -7.04
N TYR A 84 -23.48 -16.02 -8.07
CA TYR A 84 -23.65 -15.36 -9.37
C TYR A 84 -24.85 -15.95 -10.14
N SER A 85 -24.93 -17.28 -10.27
CA SER A 85 -26.05 -17.96 -10.94
C SER A 85 -27.38 -17.71 -10.23
N GLY A 86 -27.35 -17.52 -8.91
CA GLY A 86 -28.51 -17.09 -8.14
C GLY A 86 -29.03 -15.72 -8.54
N LYS A 87 -28.16 -14.75 -8.80
CA LYS A 87 -28.58 -13.42 -9.30
C LYS A 87 -29.18 -13.48 -10.71
N ASP A 88 -28.61 -14.25 -11.58
CA ASP A 88 -29.16 -14.46 -12.94
C ASP A 88 -30.54 -15.13 -12.88
N TYR A 89 -30.71 -16.10 -11.98
CA TYR A 89 -32.01 -16.75 -11.79
C TYR A 89 -33.09 -15.79 -11.25
N LEU A 90 -32.74 -14.86 -10.36
CA LEU A 90 -33.68 -13.80 -9.93
C LEU A 90 -34.15 -12.94 -11.10
N LEU A 91 -33.27 -12.64 -12.05
CA LEU A 91 -33.66 -11.93 -13.29
C LEU A 91 -34.57 -12.79 -14.17
N GLN A 92 -34.33 -14.09 -14.27
CA GLN A 92 -35.22 -15.02 -14.98
C GLN A 92 -36.59 -15.11 -14.31
N ILE A 93 -36.68 -15.21 -12.98
CA ILE A 93 -37.93 -15.12 -12.22
C ILE A 93 -38.64 -13.82 -12.54
N GLN A 94 -37.94 -12.68 -12.47
CA GLN A 94 -38.54 -11.36 -12.75
C GLN A 94 -39.17 -11.30 -14.15
N GLN A 95 -38.45 -11.80 -15.16
CA GLN A 95 -38.92 -11.81 -16.53
C GLN A 95 -40.12 -12.73 -16.68
N ARG A 96 -40.03 -13.98 -16.20
CA ARG A 96 -41.10 -14.99 -16.25
C ARG A 96 -42.38 -14.46 -15.56
N GLU A 97 -42.26 -13.95 -14.35
CA GLU A 97 -43.42 -13.42 -13.61
C GLU A 97 -44.01 -12.19 -14.26
N SER A 98 -43.18 -11.34 -14.85
CA SER A 98 -43.65 -10.17 -15.64
C SER A 98 -44.47 -10.57 -16.87
N GLU A 99 -44.07 -11.65 -17.56
CA GLU A 99 -44.79 -12.20 -18.71
C GLU A 99 -46.08 -12.87 -18.28
N LEU A 100 -46.04 -13.74 -17.25
CA LEU A 100 -47.20 -14.47 -16.74
C LEU A 100 -48.31 -13.57 -16.19
N THR A 101 -47.93 -12.51 -15.48
CA THR A 101 -48.87 -11.56 -14.86
C THR A 101 -49.24 -10.41 -15.77
N GLU A 102 -48.58 -10.26 -16.91
CA GLU A 102 -48.70 -9.08 -17.79
C GLU A 102 -48.43 -7.74 -17.04
N ILE A 103 -47.49 -7.75 -16.10
CA ILE A 103 -47.07 -6.58 -15.32
C ILE A 103 -45.65 -6.14 -15.76
N PRO A 104 -45.52 -5.25 -16.75
CA PRO A 104 -44.22 -4.87 -17.31
C PRO A 104 -43.33 -4.06 -16.33
N SER A 105 -43.94 -3.51 -15.29
CA SER A 105 -43.22 -2.73 -14.28
C SER A 105 -42.81 -3.52 -13.04
N LEU A 106 -42.95 -4.84 -13.06
CA LEU A 106 -42.54 -5.76 -11.99
C LEU A 106 -41.02 -5.71 -11.78
N LYS A 107 -40.61 -5.59 -10.54
CA LYS A 107 -39.18 -5.60 -10.17
C LYS A 107 -38.95 -6.51 -8.99
N ILE A 108 -37.84 -7.25 -9.01
CA ILE A 108 -37.34 -7.93 -7.82
C ILE A 108 -36.33 -7.00 -7.11
N GLY A 109 -36.54 -6.82 -5.82
CA GLY A 109 -35.67 -6.03 -4.93
C GLY A 109 -35.32 -6.82 -3.68
N TYR A 110 -34.37 -6.29 -2.90
CA TYR A 110 -33.96 -6.87 -1.61
C TYR A 110 -34.21 -5.88 -0.47
N ASN A 111 -34.67 -6.40 0.66
CA ASN A 111 -34.89 -5.65 1.91
C ASN A 111 -34.30 -6.44 3.09
N ASN A 112 -33.53 -5.77 3.95
CA ASN A 112 -32.88 -6.43 5.11
C ASN A 112 -33.84 -7.03 6.14
N VAL A 113 -35.13 -6.67 6.10
CA VAL A 113 -36.13 -7.13 7.11
C VAL A 113 -36.82 -8.41 6.64
N PHE A 114 -37.15 -8.53 5.36
CA PHE A 114 -37.94 -9.65 4.82
C PHE A 114 -37.39 -10.24 3.52
N GLY A 115 -36.16 -9.90 3.15
CA GLY A 115 -35.41 -10.51 2.07
C GLY A 115 -35.77 -10.05 0.67
N TYR A 116 -35.66 -10.93 -0.32
CA TYR A 116 -36.05 -10.67 -1.70
C TYR A 116 -37.57 -10.55 -1.83
N TYR A 117 -38.02 -9.57 -2.61
CA TYR A 117 -39.43 -9.30 -2.84
C TYR A 117 -39.69 -8.90 -4.29
N ILE A 118 -40.93 -9.14 -4.72
CA ILE A 118 -41.47 -8.63 -5.98
C ILE A 118 -42.23 -7.36 -5.69
N GLU A 119 -41.86 -6.23 -6.33
CA GLU A 119 -42.54 -4.95 -6.20
C GLU A 119 -43.48 -4.74 -7.38
N VAL A 120 -44.75 -4.53 -7.08
CA VAL A 120 -45.82 -4.27 -8.06
C VAL A 120 -46.44 -2.92 -7.77
N ARG A 121 -46.55 -2.06 -8.80
CA ARG A 121 -47.20 -0.76 -8.66
C ARG A 121 -48.72 -0.94 -8.43
N ASN A 122 -49.32 -0.05 -7.63
CA ASN A 122 -50.73 -0.11 -7.28
C ASN A 122 -51.67 -0.14 -8.51
N THR A 123 -51.23 0.35 -9.67
CA THR A 123 -51.95 0.29 -10.94
C THR A 123 -52.19 -1.11 -11.48
N HIS A 124 -51.42 -2.10 -11.01
CA HIS A 124 -51.44 -3.49 -11.47
C HIS A 124 -51.75 -4.49 -10.36
N LYS A 125 -52.20 -4.02 -9.18
CA LYS A 125 -52.46 -4.89 -8.01
C LYS A 125 -53.48 -5.99 -8.27
N ASP A 126 -54.44 -5.72 -9.18
CA ASP A 126 -55.52 -6.66 -9.51
C ASP A 126 -55.04 -7.83 -10.41
N LYS A 127 -53.82 -7.73 -10.94
CA LYS A 127 -53.15 -8.80 -11.73
C LYS A 127 -52.23 -9.69 -10.89
N VAL A 128 -52.11 -9.41 -9.61
CA VAL A 128 -51.21 -10.19 -8.73
C VAL A 128 -51.83 -11.56 -8.44
N PRO A 129 -51.09 -12.67 -8.64
CA PRO A 129 -51.55 -13.99 -8.33
C PRO A 129 -51.88 -14.19 -6.84
N ALA A 130 -52.92 -14.97 -6.55
CA ALA A 130 -53.43 -15.20 -5.20
C ALA A 130 -52.41 -15.94 -4.29
N GLU A 131 -51.49 -16.72 -4.86
CA GLU A 131 -50.44 -17.42 -4.17
C GLU A 131 -49.30 -16.51 -3.69
N TRP A 132 -49.19 -15.28 -4.16
CA TRP A 132 -48.18 -14.34 -3.72
C TRP A 132 -48.54 -13.77 -2.32
N ILE A 133 -47.62 -13.85 -1.40
CA ILE A 133 -47.80 -13.38 -0.02
C ILE A 133 -47.40 -11.90 0.07
N ARG A 134 -48.38 -11.03 0.31
CA ARG A 134 -48.10 -9.62 0.53
C ARG A 134 -47.37 -9.37 1.85
N LYS A 135 -46.22 -8.70 1.83
CA LYS A 135 -45.39 -8.35 2.98
C LYS A 135 -45.43 -6.89 3.36
N GLN A 136 -45.57 -6.00 2.37
CA GLN A 136 -45.53 -4.57 2.65
C GLN A 136 -46.40 -3.81 1.63
N THR A 137 -47.14 -2.83 2.14
CA THR A 137 -47.89 -1.86 1.32
C THR A 137 -47.18 -0.50 1.40
N LEU A 138 -46.85 0.08 0.25
CA LEU A 138 -46.24 1.38 0.11
C LEU A 138 -47.26 2.35 -0.52
N ALA A 139 -46.98 3.64 -0.54
CA ALA A 139 -47.88 4.65 -1.13
C ALA A 139 -48.21 4.36 -2.60
N ASN A 140 -47.26 3.88 -3.40
CA ASN A 140 -47.39 3.68 -4.84
C ASN A 140 -47.20 2.25 -5.33
N ALA A 141 -46.90 1.31 -4.43
CA ALA A 141 -46.59 -0.10 -4.76
C ALA A 141 -46.93 -1.04 -3.60
N GLU A 142 -47.04 -2.30 -3.89
CA GLU A 142 -47.09 -3.38 -2.90
C GLU A 142 -45.93 -4.36 -3.12
N ARG A 143 -45.44 -4.99 -2.04
CA ARG A 143 -44.34 -5.93 -2.07
C ARG A 143 -44.79 -7.31 -1.66
N TYR A 144 -44.42 -8.27 -2.48
CA TYR A 144 -44.84 -9.66 -2.35
C TYR A 144 -43.65 -10.58 -2.28
N ILE A 145 -43.84 -11.75 -1.67
CA ILE A 145 -42.88 -12.84 -1.71
C ILE A 145 -43.55 -14.11 -2.27
N THR A 146 -42.76 -14.94 -2.93
CA THR A 146 -43.15 -16.29 -3.38
C THR A 146 -42.32 -17.33 -2.63
N GLN A 147 -42.80 -18.57 -2.58
CA GLN A 147 -42.06 -19.66 -1.97
C GLN A 147 -40.74 -19.93 -2.71
N GLU A 148 -40.74 -19.88 -4.03
CA GLU A 148 -39.55 -20.02 -4.86
C GLU A 148 -38.51 -18.93 -4.58
N LEU A 149 -38.94 -17.69 -4.45
CA LEU A 149 -38.04 -16.58 -4.15
C LEU A 149 -37.37 -16.75 -2.79
N LYS A 150 -38.08 -17.29 -1.81
CA LYS A 150 -37.56 -17.57 -0.47
C LYS A 150 -36.53 -18.69 -0.45
N GLU A 151 -36.79 -19.80 -1.15
CA GLU A 151 -35.85 -20.91 -1.25
C GLU A 151 -34.56 -20.50 -1.96
N TYR A 152 -34.67 -19.64 -2.95
CA TYR A 152 -33.52 -19.09 -3.64
C TYR A 152 -32.70 -18.11 -2.80
N GLU A 153 -33.38 -17.28 -2.03
CA GLU A 153 -32.77 -16.38 -1.05
C GLU A 153 -31.88 -17.15 -0.07
N GLU A 154 -32.38 -18.24 0.50
CA GLU A 154 -31.62 -19.07 1.45
C GLU A 154 -30.34 -19.64 0.80
N LYS A 155 -30.39 -20.01 -0.47
CA LYS A 155 -29.22 -20.49 -1.23
C LYS A 155 -28.19 -19.37 -1.48
N ILE A 156 -28.64 -18.20 -1.92
CA ILE A 156 -27.76 -17.07 -2.25
C ILE A 156 -27.10 -16.53 -0.99
N LEU A 157 -27.88 -16.23 0.05
CA LEU A 157 -27.36 -15.69 1.32
C LEU A 157 -26.42 -16.67 2.01
N GLY A 158 -26.79 -17.96 1.99
CA GLY A 158 -25.91 -19.02 2.53
C GLY A 158 -24.59 -19.16 1.77
N ALA A 159 -24.57 -18.89 0.46
CA ALA A 159 -23.33 -18.87 -0.31
C ALA A 159 -22.51 -17.60 -0.03
N GLU A 160 -23.13 -16.44 0.03
CA GLU A 160 -22.44 -15.15 0.34
C GLU A 160 -21.79 -15.16 1.73
N ASP A 161 -22.47 -15.69 2.74
CA ASP A 161 -21.92 -15.85 4.09
C ASP A 161 -20.70 -16.79 4.10
N LYS A 162 -20.80 -17.93 3.43
CA LYS A 162 -19.70 -18.90 3.29
C LYS A 162 -18.50 -18.31 2.54
N ILE A 163 -18.74 -17.54 1.46
CA ILE A 163 -17.69 -16.83 0.73
C ILE A 163 -16.93 -15.93 1.68
N LEU A 164 -17.62 -15.11 2.48
CA LEU A 164 -16.99 -14.18 3.40
C LEU A 164 -16.14 -14.90 4.47
N VAL A 165 -16.67 -16.00 5.03
CA VAL A 165 -15.94 -16.80 6.01
C VAL A 165 -14.67 -17.39 5.40
N LEU A 166 -14.77 -18.01 4.20
CA LEU A 166 -13.66 -18.64 3.54
C LEU A 166 -12.60 -17.62 3.07
N GLU A 167 -13.00 -16.48 2.51
CA GLU A 167 -12.06 -15.40 2.16
C GLU A 167 -11.33 -14.88 3.41
N THR A 168 -12.04 -14.74 4.53
CA THR A 168 -11.44 -14.30 5.79
C THR A 168 -10.40 -15.30 6.30
N GLN A 169 -10.69 -16.60 6.19
CA GLN A 169 -9.77 -17.66 6.58
C GLN A 169 -8.53 -17.67 5.68
N LEU A 170 -8.68 -17.69 4.37
CA LEU A 170 -7.57 -17.70 3.41
C LEU A 170 -6.67 -16.46 3.57
N TYR A 171 -7.29 -15.31 3.78
CA TYR A 171 -6.55 -14.08 4.06
C TYR A 171 -5.78 -14.15 5.39
N ALA A 172 -6.37 -14.70 6.43
CA ALA A 172 -5.70 -14.86 7.73
C ALA A 172 -4.49 -15.81 7.62
N GLU A 173 -4.60 -16.89 6.87
CA GLU A 173 -3.50 -17.83 6.60
C GLU A 173 -2.36 -17.15 5.84
N LEU A 174 -2.66 -16.33 4.83
CA LEU A 174 -1.65 -15.52 4.14
C LEU A 174 -0.96 -14.55 5.11
N VAL A 175 -1.72 -13.78 5.89
CA VAL A 175 -1.16 -12.83 6.86
C VAL A 175 -0.29 -13.53 7.90
N GLN A 176 -0.69 -14.71 8.37
CA GLN A 176 0.12 -15.50 9.29
C GLN A 176 1.46 -15.90 8.65
N SER A 177 1.47 -16.28 7.39
CA SER A 177 2.72 -16.64 6.71
C SER A 177 3.69 -15.47 6.52
N LEU A 178 3.21 -14.21 6.53
CA LEU A 178 4.07 -13.03 6.51
C LEU A 178 5.01 -12.95 7.73
N SER A 179 4.62 -13.57 8.86
CA SER A 179 5.42 -13.53 10.09
C SER A 179 6.82 -14.13 9.92
N GLU A 180 6.98 -15.12 9.05
CA GLU A 180 8.26 -15.77 8.75
C GLU A 180 9.23 -14.81 8.02
N PHE A 181 8.70 -13.82 7.32
CA PHE A 181 9.47 -12.84 6.53
C PHE A 181 9.77 -11.54 7.28
N ILE A 182 9.20 -11.34 8.48
CA ILE A 182 9.42 -10.12 9.27
C ILE A 182 10.90 -9.80 9.48
N PRO A 183 11.78 -10.77 9.87
CA PRO A 183 13.20 -10.47 10.05
C PRO A 183 13.87 -9.99 8.75
N ALA A 184 13.57 -10.63 7.62
CA ALA A 184 14.12 -10.24 6.33
C ALA A 184 13.62 -8.84 5.90
N ILE A 185 12.34 -8.53 6.12
CA ILE A 185 11.76 -7.22 5.83
C ILE A 185 12.40 -6.13 6.70
N GLN A 186 12.67 -6.41 7.98
CA GLN A 186 13.34 -5.48 8.88
C GLN A 186 14.79 -5.20 8.44
N ILE A 187 15.53 -6.24 8.01
CA ILE A 187 16.88 -6.08 7.45
C ILE A 187 16.80 -5.21 6.20
N ASN A 188 15.89 -5.49 5.27
CA ASN A 188 15.68 -4.67 4.08
C ASN A 188 15.43 -3.20 4.44
N ALA A 189 14.52 -2.94 5.38
CA ALA A 189 14.20 -1.57 5.81
C ALA A 189 15.44 -0.83 6.36
N ASN A 190 16.26 -1.51 7.17
CA ASN A 190 17.49 -0.94 7.72
C ASN A 190 18.52 -0.65 6.62
N GLN A 191 18.70 -1.56 5.65
CA GLN A 191 19.64 -1.35 4.56
C GLN A 191 19.18 -0.25 3.61
N ILE A 192 17.89 -0.15 3.31
CA ILE A 192 17.34 0.93 2.51
C ILE A 192 17.51 2.28 3.21
N ALA A 193 17.21 2.36 4.50
CA ALA A 193 17.44 3.59 5.29
C ALA A 193 18.91 4.03 5.27
N ARG A 194 19.85 3.06 5.37
CA ARG A 194 21.28 3.34 5.24
C ARG A 194 21.66 3.85 3.86
N LEU A 195 21.15 3.22 2.79
CA LEU A 195 21.37 3.66 1.40
C LEU A 195 20.83 5.05 1.15
N ASP A 196 19.65 5.37 1.66
CA ASP A 196 19.03 6.69 1.53
C ASP A 196 19.89 7.79 2.16
N CYS A 197 20.41 7.54 3.37
CA CYS A 197 21.34 8.46 4.03
C CYS A 197 22.64 8.63 3.21
N LEU A 198 23.24 7.53 2.74
CA LEU A 198 24.46 7.57 1.95
C LEU A 198 24.25 8.33 0.62
N LEU A 199 23.12 8.11 -0.05
CA LEU A 199 22.76 8.80 -1.27
C LEU A 199 22.57 10.30 -1.03
N SER A 200 21.91 10.65 0.08
CA SER A 200 21.72 12.05 0.48
C SER A 200 23.06 12.76 0.72
N PHE A 201 23.98 12.10 1.44
CA PHE A 201 25.33 12.64 1.67
C PHE A 201 26.13 12.77 0.37
N ALA A 202 26.10 11.76 -0.49
CA ALA A 202 26.79 11.79 -1.79
C ALA A 202 26.25 12.90 -2.68
N THR A 203 24.93 13.09 -2.71
CA THR A 203 24.26 14.15 -3.46
C THR A 203 24.68 15.53 -2.93
N ALA A 204 24.62 15.74 -1.63
CA ALA A 204 25.04 16.99 -1.00
C ALA A 204 26.53 17.30 -1.24
N ALA A 205 27.40 16.28 -1.14
CA ALA A 205 28.82 16.42 -1.42
C ALA A 205 29.10 16.82 -2.86
N ARG A 206 28.44 16.16 -3.82
CA ARG A 206 28.59 16.46 -5.27
C ARG A 206 28.09 17.86 -5.63
N GLU A 207 26.90 18.24 -5.14
CA GLU A 207 26.28 19.53 -5.45
C GLU A 207 27.04 20.72 -4.85
N ASN A 208 27.70 20.53 -3.70
CA ASN A 208 28.39 21.57 -3.01
C ASN A 208 29.92 21.45 -3.10
N ASN A 209 30.44 20.52 -3.89
CA ASN A 209 31.88 20.25 -4.02
C ASN A 209 32.54 19.99 -2.65
N TYR A 210 31.88 19.20 -1.80
CA TYR A 210 32.48 18.75 -0.55
C TYR A 210 33.36 17.54 -0.79
N ILE A 211 34.48 17.48 -0.07
CA ILE A 211 35.41 16.36 -0.10
C ILE A 211 35.33 15.58 1.22
N ARG A 212 35.76 14.31 1.18
CA ARG A 212 35.86 13.49 2.38
C ARG A 212 37.06 13.95 3.21
N PRO A 213 36.86 14.33 4.48
CA PRO A 213 37.97 14.67 5.36
C PRO A 213 38.83 13.43 5.69
N VAL A 214 40.09 13.64 5.92
CA VAL A 214 41.00 12.66 6.48
C VAL A 214 40.93 12.79 8.01
N ILE A 215 40.58 11.72 8.69
CA ILE A 215 40.56 11.65 10.14
C ILE A 215 41.80 10.85 10.56
N ALA A 216 42.66 11.49 11.34
CA ALA A 216 43.92 10.90 11.85
C ALA A 216 43.96 10.93 13.37
N ASP A 217 44.76 10.08 13.97
CA ASP A 217 45.00 10.01 15.43
C ASP A 217 46.21 10.87 15.83
N ASP A 218 46.23 12.12 15.33
CA ASP A 218 47.28 13.08 15.61
C ASP A 218 46.67 14.41 16.11
N ASP A 219 47.54 15.35 16.52
CA ASP A 219 47.13 16.68 17.04
C ASP A 219 47.13 17.75 15.93
N VAL A 220 46.91 17.37 14.66
CA VAL A 220 46.93 18.31 13.51
C VAL A 220 45.52 18.62 13.05
N LEU A 221 45.22 19.92 12.96
CA LEU A 221 44.03 20.44 12.27
C LEU A 221 44.49 21.18 11.01
N GLU A 222 44.29 20.56 9.85
CA GLU A 222 44.63 21.17 8.56
C GLU A 222 43.36 21.31 7.72
N ILE A 223 42.99 22.55 7.40
CA ILE A 223 41.87 22.87 6.54
C ILE A 223 42.41 23.67 5.35
N CYS A 224 42.40 23.07 4.18
CA CYS A 224 42.77 23.72 2.92
C CYS A 224 41.53 24.23 2.23
N GLN A 225 41.49 25.51 1.85
CA GLN A 225 40.39 26.14 1.12
C GLN A 225 39.04 25.94 1.83
N GLY A 226 39.03 26.10 3.16
CA GLY A 226 37.85 25.95 4.00
C GLY A 226 36.74 26.94 3.63
N ARG A 227 35.51 26.46 3.57
CA ARG A 227 34.32 27.23 3.22
C ARG A 227 33.21 26.98 4.23
N HIS A 228 32.47 28.03 4.59
CA HIS A 228 31.36 27.87 5.51
C HIS A 228 30.10 27.43 4.75
N PRO A 229 29.59 26.17 4.91
CA PRO A 229 28.56 25.57 4.05
C PRO A 229 27.24 26.33 4.05
N VAL A 230 26.87 26.96 5.17
CA VAL A 230 25.61 27.71 5.28
C VAL A 230 25.74 29.11 4.66
N ILE A 231 26.84 29.83 4.98
CA ILE A 231 27.05 31.18 4.47
C ILE A 231 27.23 31.17 2.95
N GLU A 232 28.01 30.20 2.43
CA GLU A 232 28.22 30.05 1.00
C GLU A 232 26.90 29.91 0.23
N LYS A 233 25.93 29.17 0.78
CA LYS A 233 24.60 28.99 0.18
C LYS A 233 23.69 30.23 0.29
N GLN A 234 23.98 31.14 1.21
CA GLN A 234 23.20 32.38 1.43
C GLN A 234 23.76 33.60 0.69
N LEU A 235 24.90 33.45 0.02
CA LEU A 235 25.46 34.52 -0.80
C LEU A 235 24.55 34.87 -1.97
N PRO A 236 24.46 36.17 -2.35
CA PRO A 236 23.74 36.59 -3.55
C PRO A 236 24.28 35.90 -4.83
N ILE A 237 23.41 35.77 -5.81
CA ILE A 237 23.80 35.19 -7.09
C ILE A 237 24.96 35.97 -7.72
N GLY A 238 26.07 35.30 -8.02
CA GLY A 238 27.29 35.89 -8.60
C GLY A 238 28.38 36.22 -7.56
N GLU A 239 28.10 36.20 -6.28
CA GLU A 239 29.10 36.31 -5.23
C GLU A 239 29.71 34.94 -4.90
N LYS A 240 31.03 34.91 -4.64
CA LYS A 240 31.75 33.70 -4.26
C LYS A 240 32.22 33.80 -2.82
N TYR A 241 32.12 32.70 -2.09
CA TYR A 241 32.74 32.59 -0.77
C TYR A 241 34.27 32.59 -0.93
N ILE A 242 34.95 33.45 -0.14
CA ILE A 242 36.43 33.47 -0.12
C ILE A 242 36.86 32.37 0.85
N ALA A 243 37.46 31.33 0.32
CA ALA A 243 37.96 30.20 1.11
C ALA A 243 39.20 30.59 1.91
N ASN A 244 39.41 29.95 3.06
CA ASN A 244 40.53 30.21 3.96
C ASN A 244 41.24 28.91 4.31
N ASP A 245 42.56 29.00 4.50
CA ASP A 245 43.38 27.90 5.00
C ASP A 245 43.60 28.09 6.51
N VAL A 246 43.54 26.97 7.24
CA VAL A 246 43.82 26.96 8.69
C VAL A 246 44.73 25.76 8.98
N MET A 247 45.81 26.03 9.70
CA MET A 247 46.75 25.03 10.18
C MET A 247 47.00 25.22 11.67
N LEU A 248 46.77 24.17 12.44
CA LEU A 248 47.13 24.09 13.86
C LEU A 248 47.78 22.73 14.15
N ASP A 249 48.86 22.77 14.93
CA ASP A 249 49.53 21.58 15.42
C ASP A 249 50.07 21.79 16.82
N SER A 250 50.47 20.71 17.49
CA SER A 250 51.01 20.78 18.85
C SER A 250 52.51 21.21 18.93
N GLN A 251 53.16 21.41 17.78
CA GLN A 251 54.61 21.63 17.69
C GLN A 251 54.99 23.04 17.18
N THR A 252 54.42 23.42 16.02
CA THR A 252 54.85 24.57 15.26
C THR A 252 53.86 25.75 15.32
N GLN A 253 52.56 25.49 15.32
CA GLN A 253 51.52 26.47 15.29
C GLN A 253 50.36 26.12 16.24
N GLN A 254 50.57 26.37 17.54
CA GLN A 254 49.60 26.01 18.57
C GLN A 254 48.45 27.03 18.73
N ILE A 255 48.67 28.30 18.34
CA ILE A 255 47.73 29.39 18.55
C ILE A 255 47.62 30.25 17.29
N ILE A 256 46.38 30.52 16.87
CA ILE A 256 46.06 31.50 15.84
C ILE A 256 45.27 32.63 16.46
N ILE A 257 45.75 33.87 16.26
CA ILE A 257 45.04 35.10 16.69
C ILE A 257 44.34 35.68 15.46
N ILE A 258 43.00 35.70 15.48
CA ILE A 258 42.17 36.23 14.40
C ILE A 258 41.73 37.66 14.78
N THR A 259 42.20 38.64 14.03
CA THR A 259 41.87 40.07 14.19
C THR A 259 41.17 40.61 12.97
N GLY A 260 40.46 41.69 13.08
CA GLY A 260 39.80 42.37 11.98
C GLY A 260 38.55 43.14 12.41
N PRO A 261 37.99 44.00 11.57
CA PRO A 261 36.79 44.78 11.89
C PRO A 261 35.57 43.88 12.10
N ASN A 262 34.53 44.40 12.72
CA ASN A 262 33.27 43.71 12.84
C ASN A 262 32.70 43.43 11.41
N MET A 263 32.05 42.30 11.24
CA MET A 263 31.50 41.81 9.95
C MET A 263 32.55 41.38 8.88
N ALA A 264 33.85 41.31 9.23
CA ALA A 264 34.90 40.82 8.31
C ALA A 264 35.05 39.30 8.24
N GLY A 265 34.03 38.53 8.66
CA GLY A 265 34.03 37.06 8.53
C GLY A 265 34.74 36.28 9.64
N LYS A 266 35.24 36.91 10.73
CA LYS A 266 35.89 36.20 11.85
C LYS A 266 35.07 35.05 12.41
N SER A 267 33.77 35.30 12.65
CA SER A 267 32.87 34.27 13.19
C SER A 267 32.56 33.18 12.16
N ALA A 268 32.65 33.47 10.87
CA ALA A 268 32.49 32.47 9.79
C ALA A 268 33.69 31.52 9.80
N LEU A 269 34.91 32.04 9.89
CA LEU A 269 36.12 31.20 9.95
C LEU A 269 36.14 30.27 11.18
N LEU A 270 35.67 30.75 12.34
CA LEU A 270 35.61 29.91 13.54
C LEU A 270 34.53 28.83 13.53
N ARG A 271 33.62 28.88 12.58
CA ARG A 271 32.46 27.97 12.47
C ARG A 271 32.44 27.13 11.20
N GLN A 272 33.42 27.26 10.33
CA GLN A 272 33.48 26.54 9.06
C GLN A 272 33.91 25.04 9.21
#